data_a2932eb5bd181342f959adddebb28d84
#
_entry.id   a2932eb5bd181342f959adddebb28d84
#
_cell.length_a   1.000
_cell.length_b   1.000
_cell.length_c   1.000
_cell.angle_alpha   90.00
_cell.angle_beta   90.00
_cell.angle_gamma   90.00
#
_symmetry.space_group_name_H-M   'P 1'
#
loop_
_entity.id
_entity.type
_entity.pdbx_description
1 polymer ?
#
loop_
_entity_poly.entity_id
_entity_poly.type
_entity_poly.pdbx_seq_one_letter_code
_entity_poly.pdbx_strand_id
1 'polypeptide(L)'
;MFEQKHSITLLFNANKVYDRRVIAGVGDYLQTSKVDWDLYLEEDFMARLEHLDEWSGDGIIADYDNPEIQAALQKAKVPVVGIGGSYANPADYPDVPYVATDNHALVQAAFEHLRQKGIQRFAFYGAPVNEHARWAQERENAVLEITRSQGYECYVYRGHPVRPETWQYTTKRLADWLKSLPTPIGIIAVTDSRARHLLQVCDHIGMIIPDKMSVIGIDDDELARYLSRVSLSSVRQGCFELGEQAARLLHKMLKGHNPPKKPILIAPECVAERQSTDFKAISDPHVMQAMHYIRQNACRGIKVEQVLDYVGVSRSNLENRFREERGHSIHTEIHNEKLQRACKMLENSNEATSQIAKICGYPSLQYMYAVFKKHFNQTPKEYRDAMKNNDEEDSLVLQVS
;
A
#
# COMPACT_ATOMS: atom_id res chain seq x y z
N MET A 1 35.97 -9.43 23.06
CA MET A 1 35.59 -8.18 23.74
C MET A 1 34.09 -8.11 23.59
N PHE A 2 33.32 -8.14 24.67
CA PHE A 2 31.86 -7.91 24.57
C PHE A 2 31.67 -6.45 24.11
N GLU A 3 30.86 -6.20 23.08
CA GLU A 3 30.48 -4.83 22.71
C GLU A 3 29.77 -4.19 23.93
N GLN A 4 29.98 -2.90 24.12
CA GLN A 4 29.34 -2.14 25.21
C GLN A 4 27.84 -2.15 24.95
N LYS A 5 27.06 -2.54 25.96
CA LYS A 5 25.59 -2.51 25.89
C LYS A 5 25.11 -1.07 25.83
N HIS A 6 24.28 -0.74 24.83
CA HIS A 6 23.72 0.60 24.66
C HIS A 6 22.22 0.60 24.86
N SER A 7 21.69 1.69 25.41
CA SER A 7 20.27 1.94 25.59
C SER A 7 19.77 2.88 24.48
N ILE A 8 18.90 2.39 23.61
CA ILE A 8 18.43 3.11 22.43
C ILE A 8 16.92 3.37 22.52
N THR A 9 16.50 4.61 22.37
CA THR A 9 15.09 4.99 22.33
C THR A 9 14.57 5.07 20.89
N LEU A 10 13.41 4.45 20.69
CA LEU A 10 12.63 4.52 19.45
C LEU A 10 11.41 5.41 19.68
N LEU A 11 11.39 6.59 19.04
CA LEU A 11 10.28 7.54 19.13
C LEU A 11 9.37 7.43 17.90
N PHE A 12 8.42 6.50 17.99
CA PHE A 12 7.46 6.16 16.92
C PHE A 12 6.06 5.95 17.49
N ASN A 13 5.06 6.19 16.63
CA ASN A 13 3.70 5.80 16.90
C ASN A 13 3.44 4.39 16.30
N ALA A 14 3.63 3.34 17.09
CA ALA A 14 3.50 1.95 16.67
C ALA A 14 2.11 1.55 16.12
N ASN A 15 1.13 2.45 16.12
CA ASN A 15 -0.19 2.21 15.51
C ASN A 15 -0.18 2.35 13.97
N LYS A 16 0.85 3.00 13.38
CA LYS A 16 1.00 3.11 11.92
C LYS A 16 1.75 1.90 11.35
N VAL A 17 1.32 1.44 10.17
CA VAL A 17 2.02 0.35 9.43
C VAL A 17 3.45 0.75 9.11
N TYR A 18 3.65 1.99 8.67
CA TYR A 18 4.97 2.57 8.41
C TYR A 18 5.91 2.37 9.61
N ASP A 19 5.51 2.84 10.79
CA ASP A 19 6.34 2.79 11.99
C ASP A 19 6.66 1.34 12.40
N ARG A 20 5.66 0.44 12.33
CA ARG A 20 5.90 -0.98 12.67
C ARG A 20 6.93 -1.65 11.77
N ARG A 21 6.90 -1.35 10.47
CA ARG A 21 7.90 -1.89 9.52
C ARG A 21 9.28 -1.31 9.77
N VAL A 22 9.38 -0.03 10.09
CA VAL A 22 10.65 0.61 10.48
C VAL A 22 11.22 -0.05 11.74
N ILE A 23 10.40 -0.20 12.78
CA ILE A 23 10.79 -0.86 14.04
C ILE A 23 11.25 -2.31 13.77
N ALA A 24 10.56 -3.03 12.88
CA ALA A 24 10.96 -4.39 12.49
C ALA A 24 12.34 -4.39 11.82
N GLY A 25 12.64 -3.44 10.92
CA GLY A 25 13.96 -3.31 10.31
C GLY A 25 15.06 -2.97 11.31
N VAL A 26 14.79 -2.11 12.31
CA VAL A 26 15.72 -1.87 13.43
C VAL A 26 15.99 -3.17 14.19
N GLY A 27 14.94 -3.94 14.51
CA GLY A 27 15.04 -5.21 15.22
C GLY A 27 15.86 -6.25 14.45
N ASP A 28 15.66 -6.36 13.14
CA ASP A 28 16.43 -7.26 12.28
C ASP A 28 17.91 -6.91 12.25
N TYR A 29 18.22 -5.61 12.13
CA TYR A 29 19.61 -5.15 12.21
C TYR A 29 20.30 -5.60 13.50
N LEU A 30 19.63 -5.55 14.65
CA LEU A 30 20.20 -5.99 15.91
C LEU A 30 20.51 -7.50 15.89
N GLN A 31 19.58 -8.29 15.37
CA GLN A 31 19.76 -9.76 15.33
C GLN A 31 20.88 -10.17 14.38
N THR A 32 20.94 -9.57 13.20
CA THR A 32 21.92 -9.90 12.16
C THR A 32 23.33 -9.37 12.49
N SER A 33 23.44 -8.18 13.07
CA SER A 33 24.70 -7.52 13.40
C SER A 33 25.26 -7.92 14.77
N LYS A 34 24.52 -8.70 15.57
CA LYS A 34 24.88 -9.12 16.94
C LYS A 34 25.23 -7.95 17.86
N VAL A 35 24.54 -6.82 17.67
CA VAL A 35 24.71 -5.62 18.48
C VAL A 35 23.93 -5.77 19.78
N ASP A 36 24.53 -5.42 20.90
CA ASP A 36 23.91 -5.51 22.23
C ASP A 36 23.25 -4.18 22.59
N TRP A 37 21.99 -3.99 22.12
CA TRP A 37 21.18 -2.83 22.42
C TRP A 37 19.94 -3.20 23.22
N ASP A 38 19.65 -2.41 24.27
CA ASP A 38 18.34 -2.38 24.89
C ASP A 38 17.47 -1.36 24.16
N LEU A 39 16.39 -1.82 23.53
CA LEU A 39 15.45 -0.94 22.81
C LEU A 39 14.32 -0.50 23.74
N TYR A 40 14.09 0.80 23.82
CA TYR A 40 12.98 1.41 24.54
C TYR A 40 11.97 1.94 23.51
N LEU A 41 10.80 1.29 23.47
CA LEU A 41 9.64 1.69 22.67
C LEU A 41 8.45 1.80 23.61
N GLU A 42 7.81 2.95 23.69
CA GLU A 42 6.61 3.15 24.52
C GLU A 42 5.35 3.22 23.69
N GLU A 43 4.26 2.65 24.22
CA GLU A 43 2.93 2.74 23.62
C GLU A 43 2.40 4.17 23.62
N ASP A 44 2.65 4.92 24.69
CA ASP A 44 2.36 6.36 24.80
C ASP A 44 3.63 7.20 24.68
N PHE A 45 4.11 7.33 23.44
CA PHE A 45 5.32 8.10 23.18
C PHE A 45 5.17 9.60 23.47
N MET A 46 3.95 10.15 23.48
CA MET A 46 3.71 11.56 23.82
C MET A 46 4.05 11.86 25.28
N ALA A 47 3.72 10.96 26.20
CA ALA A 47 4.10 11.09 27.60
C ALA A 47 5.63 11.11 27.79
N ARG A 48 6.36 10.40 26.93
CA ARG A 48 7.83 10.39 26.95
C ARG A 48 8.45 11.70 26.46
N LEU A 49 7.81 12.41 25.50
CA LEU A 49 8.33 13.67 25.01
C LEU A 49 8.39 14.74 26.13
N GLU A 50 7.46 14.70 27.07
CA GLU A 50 7.44 15.62 28.22
C GLU A 50 8.63 15.42 29.18
N HIS A 51 9.20 14.20 29.23
CA HIS A 51 10.30 13.83 30.13
C HIS A 51 11.58 13.45 29.40
N LEU A 52 11.72 13.81 28.12
CA LEU A 52 12.88 13.44 27.30
C LEU A 52 14.21 13.97 27.88
N ASP A 53 14.18 15.11 28.58
CA ASP A 53 15.36 15.71 29.24
C ASP A 53 15.89 14.85 30.39
N GLU A 54 15.07 13.97 30.96
CA GLU A 54 15.42 13.08 32.09
C GLU A 54 15.98 11.72 31.57
N TRP A 55 15.86 11.46 30.27
CA TRP A 55 16.28 10.21 29.69
C TRP A 55 17.82 10.16 29.52
N SER A 56 18.43 9.10 30.03
CA SER A 56 19.88 8.90 30.10
C SER A 56 20.44 7.86 29.12
N GLY A 57 19.70 7.52 28.06
CA GLY A 57 20.17 6.54 27.07
C GLY A 57 21.29 7.04 26.17
N ASP A 58 21.77 6.14 25.29
CA ASP A 58 22.98 6.36 24.47
C ASP A 58 22.67 6.89 23.07
N GLY A 59 21.46 6.67 22.57
CA GLY A 59 21.07 7.13 21.22
C GLY A 59 19.56 7.06 20.94
N ILE A 60 19.12 7.77 19.91
CA ILE A 60 17.70 7.91 19.55
C ILE A 60 17.52 7.67 18.05
N ILE A 61 16.47 6.91 17.67
CA ILE A 61 15.92 6.86 16.31
C ILE A 61 14.47 7.39 16.39
N ALA A 62 14.11 8.38 15.56
CA ALA A 62 12.87 9.10 15.73
C ALA A 62 12.16 9.48 14.42
N ASP A 63 10.80 9.47 14.46
CA ASP A 63 9.95 9.96 13.38
C ASP A 63 9.98 11.49 13.31
N TYR A 64 10.75 12.02 12.36
CA TYR A 64 10.90 13.46 12.12
C TYR A 64 9.80 14.05 11.21
N ASP A 65 8.84 13.27 10.76
CA ASP A 65 7.61 13.79 10.16
C ASP A 65 6.64 14.33 11.25
N ASN A 66 6.95 14.07 12.53
CA ASN A 66 6.26 14.66 13.67
C ASN A 66 7.01 15.91 14.20
N PRO A 67 6.46 17.13 14.05
CA PRO A 67 7.13 18.35 14.48
C PRO A 67 7.32 18.45 16.01
N GLU A 68 6.50 17.79 16.82
CA GLU A 68 6.65 17.77 18.28
C GLU A 68 7.90 16.96 18.67
N ILE A 69 8.15 15.84 18.00
CA ILE A 69 9.39 15.07 18.17
C ILE A 69 10.60 15.90 17.75
N GLN A 70 10.55 16.55 16.58
CA GLN A 70 11.63 17.43 16.14
C GLN A 70 11.95 18.51 17.18
N ALA A 71 10.93 19.17 17.72
CA ALA A 71 11.10 20.23 18.72
C ALA A 71 11.71 19.68 20.01
N ALA A 72 11.26 18.54 20.49
CA ALA A 72 11.77 17.90 21.69
C ALA A 72 13.24 17.49 21.56
N LEU A 73 13.64 17.02 20.37
CA LEU A 73 15.00 16.52 20.12
C LEU A 73 16.03 17.61 19.81
N GLN A 74 15.64 18.87 19.63
CA GLN A 74 16.59 19.97 19.40
C GLN A 74 17.66 20.11 20.49
N LYS A 75 17.34 19.68 21.73
CA LYS A 75 18.24 19.78 22.90
C LYS A 75 18.87 18.43 23.27
N ALA A 76 18.67 17.39 22.45
CA ALA A 76 19.23 16.06 22.72
C ALA A 76 20.76 16.11 22.79
N LYS A 77 21.34 15.48 23.83
CA LYS A 77 22.79 15.43 24.05
C LYS A 77 23.41 14.13 23.54
N VAL A 78 22.60 13.24 23.03
CA VAL A 78 23.00 11.93 22.50
C VAL A 78 22.85 11.92 20.98
N PRO A 79 23.51 11.00 20.27
CA PRO A 79 23.32 10.82 18.84
C PRO A 79 21.86 10.56 18.48
N VAL A 80 21.36 11.30 17.51
CA VAL A 80 19.99 11.17 16.97
C VAL A 80 20.06 10.85 15.50
N VAL A 81 19.26 9.88 15.06
CA VAL A 81 18.98 9.61 13.64
C VAL A 81 17.51 9.92 13.40
N GLY A 82 17.26 10.90 12.52
CA GLY A 82 15.92 11.23 12.07
C GLY A 82 15.48 10.32 10.93
N ILE A 83 14.23 9.94 10.92
CA ILE A 83 13.60 9.26 9.79
C ILE A 83 12.31 9.93 9.37
N GLY A 84 11.86 9.69 8.14
CA GLY A 84 10.59 10.21 7.64
C GLY A 84 10.53 10.18 6.12
N GLY A 85 9.65 11.01 5.53
CA GLY A 85 9.59 11.21 4.10
C GLY A 85 10.68 12.16 3.59
N SER A 86 11.09 12.00 2.35
CA SER A 86 12.03 12.90 1.68
C SER A 86 11.49 14.33 1.55
N TYR A 87 12.40 15.29 1.42
CA TYR A 87 12.10 16.69 1.08
C TYR A 87 12.49 16.96 -0.37
N ALA A 88 11.66 17.69 -1.10
CA ALA A 88 11.99 18.11 -2.47
C ALA A 88 13.20 19.06 -2.50
N ASN A 89 13.26 19.98 -1.53
CA ASN A 89 14.41 20.90 -1.41
C ASN A 89 15.42 20.34 -0.39
N PRO A 90 16.68 20.08 -0.82
CA PRO A 90 17.73 19.59 0.09
C PRO A 90 18.05 20.49 1.28
N ALA A 91 17.73 21.79 1.19
CA ALA A 91 17.95 22.73 2.28
C ALA A 91 16.94 22.61 3.44
N ASP A 92 15.84 21.92 3.21
CA ASP A 92 14.75 21.79 4.19
C ASP A 92 14.94 20.57 5.11
N TYR A 93 15.93 19.69 4.83
CA TYR A 93 16.21 18.57 5.73
C TYR A 93 16.67 19.06 7.11
N PRO A 94 16.23 18.39 8.18
CA PRO A 94 16.68 18.72 9.54
C PRO A 94 18.19 18.52 9.68
N ASP A 95 18.81 19.30 10.58
CA ASP A 95 20.25 19.22 10.86
C ASP A 95 20.60 18.02 11.76
N VAL A 96 20.16 16.84 11.33
CA VAL A 96 20.48 15.53 11.93
C VAL A 96 20.74 14.52 10.81
N PRO A 97 21.54 13.48 11.06
CA PRO A 97 21.63 12.34 10.14
C PRO A 97 20.24 11.78 9.84
N TYR A 98 19.89 11.66 8.56
CA TYR A 98 18.53 11.43 8.14
C TYR A 98 18.41 10.26 7.15
N VAL A 99 17.44 9.39 7.37
CA VAL A 99 17.06 8.33 6.43
C VAL A 99 15.61 8.54 6.01
N ALA A 100 15.34 8.59 4.71
CA ALA A 100 14.04 8.98 4.18
C ALA A 100 13.49 7.99 3.17
N THR A 101 12.18 7.73 3.21
CA THR A 101 11.48 7.16 2.06
C THR A 101 11.37 8.20 0.96
N ASP A 102 11.68 7.82 -0.27
CA ASP A 102 11.66 8.72 -1.43
C ASP A 102 10.21 8.97 -1.90
N ASN A 103 9.62 10.09 -1.48
CA ASN A 103 8.24 10.45 -1.83
C ASN A 103 8.03 10.61 -3.34
N HIS A 104 9.03 11.11 -4.07
CA HIS A 104 8.95 11.26 -5.52
C HIS A 104 8.94 9.88 -6.20
N ALA A 105 9.85 8.98 -5.81
CA ALA A 105 9.91 7.62 -6.35
C ALA A 105 8.66 6.80 -6.02
N LEU A 106 8.05 6.96 -4.83
CA LEU A 106 6.79 6.32 -4.46
C LEU A 106 5.65 6.71 -5.40
N VAL A 107 5.51 8.01 -5.68
CA VAL A 107 4.48 8.53 -6.59
C VAL A 107 4.78 8.15 -8.04
N GLN A 108 6.06 8.19 -8.45
CA GLN A 108 6.48 7.74 -9.78
C GLN A 108 6.11 6.27 -10.03
N ALA A 109 6.34 5.38 -9.04
CA ALA A 109 5.97 3.97 -9.15
C ALA A 109 4.45 3.79 -9.32
N ALA A 110 3.64 4.54 -8.55
CA ALA A 110 2.19 4.52 -8.67
C ALA A 110 1.71 5.02 -10.05
N PHE A 111 2.27 6.13 -10.51
CA PHE A 111 1.95 6.72 -11.80
C PHE A 111 2.31 5.79 -12.96
N GLU A 112 3.54 5.25 -12.98
CA GLU A 112 4.00 4.32 -14.01
C GLU A 112 3.15 3.06 -14.07
N HIS A 113 2.77 2.52 -12.91
CA HIS A 113 1.87 1.38 -12.85
C HIS A 113 0.52 1.66 -13.55
N LEU A 114 -0.12 2.78 -13.25
CA LEU A 114 -1.38 3.18 -13.90
C LEU A 114 -1.19 3.45 -15.40
N ARG A 115 -0.09 4.09 -15.77
CA ARG A 115 0.24 4.38 -17.18
C ARG A 115 0.44 3.09 -17.99
N GLN A 116 1.14 2.10 -17.42
CA GLN A 116 1.35 0.78 -18.05
C GLN A 116 0.03 0.01 -18.24
N LYS A 117 -0.99 0.28 -17.42
CA LYS A 117 -2.35 -0.24 -17.60
C LYS A 117 -3.14 0.51 -18.70
N GLY A 118 -2.57 1.51 -19.35
CA GLY A 118 -3.20 2.29 -20.42
C GLY A 118 -4.03 3.48 -19.93
N ILE A 119 -3.93 3.84 -18.66
CA ILE A 119 -4.57 5.05 -18.11
C ILE A 119 -3.88 6.31 -18.66
N GLN A 120 -4.70 7.28 -19.09
CA GLN A 120 -4.24 8.55 -19.68
C GLN A 120 -4.73 9.79 -18.94
N ARG A 121 -5.57 9.63 -17.91
CA ARG A 121 -6.07 10.70 -17.07
C ARG A 121 -5.78 10.36 -15.63
N PHE A 122 -5.32 11.33 -14.87
CA PHE A 122 -4.85 11.09 -13.52
C PHE A 122 -5.52 12.01 -12.52
N ALA A 123 -5.72 11.49 -11.31
CA ALA A 123 -6.14 12.29 -10.19
C ALA A 123 -5.33 11.90 -8.94
N PHE A 124 -5.24 12.83 -8.01
CA PHE A 124 -4.59 12.62 -6.73
C PHE A 124 -5.56 12.90 -5.59
N TYR A 125 -5.75 11.89 -4.75
CA TYR A 125 -6.52 12.01 -3.51
C TYR A 125 -5.56 12.20 -2.36
N GLY A 126 -5.26 13.46 -2.04
CA GLY A 126 -4.31 13.88 -1.03
C GLY A 126 -4.84 13.82 0.41
N ALA A 127 -4.14 14.51 1.29
CA ALA A 127 -4.55 14.74 2.67
C ALA A 127 -4.92 16.22 2.89
N PRO A 128 -5.79 16.54 3.86
CA PRO A 128 -5.97 17.91 4.31
C PRO A 128 -4.64 18.52 4.73
N VAL A 129 -4.45 19.78 4.41
CA VAL A 129 -3.22 20.48 4.76
C VAL A 129 -3.15 20.64 6.29
N ASN A 130 -2.09 20.10 6.88
CA ASN A 130 -1.73 20.30 8.26
C ASN A 130 -0.21 20.18 8.43
N GLU A 131 0.32 20.69 9.54
CA GLU A 131 1.75 20.68 9.83
C GLU A 131 2.36 19.29 10.06
N HIS A 132 1.54 18.30 10.44
CA HIS A 132 1.97 16.92 10.66
C HIS A 132 1.95 16.06 9.39
N ALA A 133 1.60 16.62 8.23
CA ALA A 133 1.45 15.88 6.98
C ALA A 133 2.30 16.48 5.83
N ARG A 134 3.50 16.97 6.15
CA ARG A 134 4.46 17.46 5.16
C ARG A 134 4.71 16.45 4.05
N TRP A 135 4.96 15.20 4.39
CA TRP A 135 5.15 14.10 3.43
C TRP A 135 3.99 13.96 2.42
N ALA A 136 2.77 14.28 2.83
CA ALA A 136 1.61 14.25 1.94
C ALA A 136 1.66 15.38 0.90
N GLN A 137 2.15 16.56 1.29
CA GLN A 137 2.36 17.68 0.36
C GLN A 137 3.50 17.36 -0.62
N GLU A 138 4.57 16.70 -0.16
CA GLU A 138 5.66 16.26 -1.04
C GLU A 138 5.16 15.26 -2.10
N ARG A 139 4.31 14.32 -1.72
CA ARG A 139 3.67 13.38 -2.67
C ARG A 139 2.75 14.10 -3.65
N GLU A 140 2.01 15.12 -3.21
CA GLU A 140 1.17 15.95 -4.08
C GLU A 140 2.03 16.74 -5.08
N ASN A 141 3.09 17.37 -4.62
CA ASN A 141 4.02 18.09 -5.50
C ASN A 141 4.64 17.14 -6.53
N ALA A 142 5.05 15.95 -6.12
CA ALA A 142 5.60 14.92 -6.99
C ALA A 142 4.62 14.48 -8.09
N VAL A 143 3.34 14.21 -7.76
CA VAL A 143 2.38 13.80 -8.80
C VAL A 143 2.11 14.92 -9.79
N LEU A 144 2.05 16.16 -9.34
CA LEU A 144 1.85 17.32 -10.22
C LEU A 144 3.06 17.57 -11.15
N GLU A 145 4.26 17.37 -10.64
CA GLU A 145 5.50 17.45 -11.42
C GLU A 145 5.56 16.34 -12.48
N ILE A 146 5.37 15.07 -12.05
CA ILE A 146 5.43 13.89 -12.91
C ILE A 146 4.40 13.99 -14.03
N THR A 147 3.14 14.25 -13.70
CA THR A 147 2.08 14.31 -14.71
C THR A 147 2.29 15.48 -15.69
N ARG A 148 2.69 16.65 -15.20
CA ARG A 148 2.99 17.80 -16.04
C ARG A 148 4.16 17.53 -16.99
N SER A 149 5.26 16.95 -16.50
CA SER A 149 6.44 16.64 -17.31
C SER A 149 6.15 15.66 -18.45
N GLN A 150 5.15 14.80 -18.29
CA GLN A 150 4.72 13.83 -19.28
C GLN A 150 3.49 14.26 -20.09
N GLY A 151 3.01 15.48 -19.91
CA GLY A 151 1.90 16.06 -20.70
C GLY A 151 0.51 15.60 -20.29
N TYR A 152 0.33 15.09 -19.05
CA TYR A 152 -0.95 14.68 -18.52
C TYR A 152 -1.55 15.74 -17.58
N GLU A 153 -2.89 15.81 -17.55
CA GLU A 153 -3.62 16.56 -16.52
C GLU A 153 -3.77 15.72 -15.25
N CYS A 154 -3.71 16.39 -14.09
CA CYS A 154 -3.94 15.78 -12.80
C CYS A 154 -4.98 16.57 -11.99
N TYR A 155 -6.05 15.90 -11.59
CA TYR A 155 -7.13 16.47 -10.76
C TYR A 155 -6.82 16.19 -9.27
N VAL A 156 -6.61 17.25 -8.48
CA VAL A 156 -6.24 17.10 -7.07
C VAL A 156 -7.43 17.36 -6.15
N TYR A 157 -7.62 16.47 -5.16
CA TYR A 157 -8.58 16.65 -4.08
C TYR A 157 -7.95 16.27 -2.74
N ARG A 158 -7.79 17.24 -1.85
CA ARG A 158 -7.18 17.02 -0.52
C ARG A 158 -8.19 16.54 0.51
N GLY A 159 -9.47 16.85 0.31
CA GLY A 159 -10.55 16.53 1.25
C GLY A 159 -10.53 17.42 2.49
N HIS A 160 -11.27 16.96 3.49
CA HIS A 160 -11.37 17.60 4.80
C HIS A 160 -10.95 16.60 5.88
N PRO A 161 -10.55 17.06 7.09
CA PRO A 161 -10.33 16.18 8.22
C PRO A 161 -11.59 15.35 8.50
N VAL A 162 -11.41 14.03 8.59
CA VAL A 162 -12.51 13.10 8.87
C VAL A 162 -12.70 13.04 10.39
N ARG A 163 -13.89 13.47 10.84
CA ARG A 163 -14.33 13.40 12.25
C ARG A 163 -15.72 12.79 12.28
N PRO A 164 -16.16 12.17 13.38
CA PRO A 164 -17.51 11.62 13.48
C PRO A 164 -18.59 12.61 13.07
N GLU A 165 -18.47 13.88 13.49
CA GLU A 165 -19.45 14.95 13.22
C GLU A 165 -19.46 15.40 11.76
N THR A 166 -18.34 15.24 11.04
CA THR A 166 -18.19 15.69 9.64
C THR A 166 -18.24 14.54 8.64
N TRP A 167 -18.40 13.30 9.10
CA TRP A 167 -18.33 12.11 8.23
C TRP A 167 -19.27 12.18 7.02
N GLN A 168 -20.55 12.49 7.24
CA GLN A 168 -21.54 12.57 6.15
C GLN A 168 -21.19 13.67 5.14
N TYR A 169 -20.79 14.83 5.65
CA TYR A 169 -20.37 15.96 4.82
C TYR A 169 -19.14 15.62 3.97
N THR A 170 -18.08 15.07 4.59
CA THR A 170 -16.84 14.73 3.90
C THR A 170 -17.05 13.63 2.87
N THR A 171 -17.87 12.63 3.19
CA THR A 171 -18.24 11.54 2.28
C THR A 171 -19.02 12.09 1.06
N LYS A 172 -19.98 12.99 1.29
CA LYS A 172 -20.73 13.62 0.20
C LYS A 172 -19.83 14.45 -0.72
N ARG A 173 -18.95 15.28 -0.16
CA ARG A 173 -18.01 16.10 -0.94
C ARG A 173 -17.06 15.24 -1.78
N LEU A 174 -16.57 14.13 -1.23
CA LEU A 174 -15.75 13.19 -1.98
C LEU A 174 -16.56 12.53 -3.11
N ALA A 175 -17.80 12.13 -2.85
CA ALA A 175 -18.69 11.56 -3.86
C ALA A 175 -18.96 12.55 -5.01
N ASP A 176 -19.21 13.82 -4.70
CA ASP A 176 -19.44 14.87 -5.71
C ASP A 176 -18.19 15.08 -6.58
N TRP A 177 -17.00 15.11 -5.96
CA TRP A 177 -15.74 15.19 -6.70
C TRP A 177 -15.53 13.98 -7.61
N LEU A 178 -15.71 12.75 -7.11
CA LEU A 178 -15.56 11.53 -7.91
C LEU A 178 -16.50 11.51 -9.13
N LYS A 179 -17.75 11.97 -8.96
CA LYS A 179 -18.72 12.09 -10.07
C LYS A 179 -18.34 13.14 -11.11
N SER A 180 -17.56 14.14 -10.73
CA SER A 180 -17.12 15.22 -11.64
C SER A 180 -15.91 14.84 -12.49
N LEU A 181 -15.21 13.75 -12.14
CA LEU A 181 -14.00 13.34 -12.85
C LEU A 181 -14.32 12.70 -14.21
N PRO A 182 -13.54 13.01 -15.26
CA PRO A 182 -13.64 12.31 -16.54
C PRO A 182 -13.19 10.84 -16.38
N THR A 183 -13.92 9.91 -16.98
CA THR A 183 -13.59 8.47 -16.93
C THR A 183 -13.24 7.94 -18.32
N PRO A 184 -12.34 6.92 -18.45
CA PRO A 184 -11.58 6.26 -17.39
C PRO A 184 -10.46 7.15 -16.82
N ILE A 185 -10.17 6.99 -15.51
CA ILE A 185 -9.17 7.77 -14.78
C ILE A 185 -8.44 6.90 -13.76
N GLY A 186 -7.15 7.18 -13.56
CA GLY A 186 -6.35 6.57 -12.49
C GLY A 186 -6.22 7.53 -11.30
N ILE A 187 -6.53 7.06 -10.11
CA ILE A 187 -6.45 7.84 -8.88
C ILE A 187 -5.33 7.31 -8.00
N ILE A 188 -4.34 8.14 -7.74
CA ILE A 188 -3.29 7.88 -6.76
C ILE A 188 -3.77 8.46 -5.43
N ALA A 189 -3.97 7.61 -4.44
CA ALA A 189 -4.28 8.05 -3.08
C ALA A 189 -2.99 8.15 -2.27
N VAL A 190 -2.90 9.22 -1.48
CA VAL A 190 -1.69 9.55 -0.72
C VAL A 190 -1.29 8.48 0.30
N THR A 191 -2.25 7.67 0.79
CA THR A 191 -2.06 6.48 1.64
C THR A 191 -3.14 5.44 1.36
N ASP A 192 -2.92 4.21 1.80
CA ASP A 192 -3.90 3.13 1.72
C ASP A 192 -5.16 3.41 2.55
N SER A 193 -5.03 4.08 3.68
CA SER A 193 -6.18 4.51 4.48
C SER A 193 -7.09 5.45 3.69
N ARG A 194 -6.51 6.39 2.94
CA ARG A 194 -7.26 7.31 2.05
C ARG A 194 -7.85 6.55 0.87
N ALA A 195 -7.08 5.65 0.25
CA ALA A 195 -7.57 4.81 -0.84
C ALA A 195 -8.77 3.96 -0.42
N ARG A 196 -8.73 3.35 0.79
CA ARG A 196 -9.84 2.57 1.33
C ARG A 196 -11.10 3.42 1.51
N HIS A 197 -10.98 4.64 2.05
CA HIS A 197 -12.12 5.56 2.16
C HIS A 197 -12.70 5.90 0.78
N LEU A 198 -11.85 6.16 -0.21
CA LEU A 198 -12.27 6.41 -1.58
C LEU A 198 -13.01 5.22 -2.18
N LEU A 199 -12.50 3.99 -2.01
CA LEU A 199 -13.16 2.77 -2.49
C LEU A 199 -14.52 2.55 -1.84
N GLN A 200 -14.68 2.85 -0.54
CA GLN A 200 -15.97 2.79 0.15
C GLN A 200 -16.98 3.77 -0.44
N VAL A 201 -16.54 4.99 -0.76
CA VAL A 201 -17.41 5.99 -1.40
C VAL A 201 -17.75 5.57 -2.82
N CYS A 202 -16.81 5.06 -3.60
CA CYS A 202 -17.06 4.51 -4.94
C CYS A 202 -18.13 3.41 -4.92
N ASP A 203 -18.03 2.47 -3.96
CA ASP A 203 -19.03 1.39 -3.78
C ASP A 203 -20.43 1.98 -3.48
N HIS A 204 -20.49 2.96 -2.58
CA HIS A 204 -21.76 3.60 -2.20
C HIS A 204 -22.44 4.34 -3.37
N ILE A 205 -21.69 4.97 -4.26
CA ILE A 205 -22.23 5.69 -5.43
C ILE A 205 -22.31 4.84 -6.70
N GLY A 206 -22.01 3.53 -6.62
CA GLY A 206 -22.04 2.60 -7.76
C GLY A 206 -20.97 2.89 -8.82
N MET A 207 -19.82 3.47 -8.42
CA MET A 207 -18.71 3.72 -9.32
C MET A 207 -17.93 2.43 -9.61
N ILE A 208 -17.73 2.15 -10.89
CA ILE A 208 -17.11 0.89 -11.34
C ILE A 208 -15.59 0.97 -11.19
N ILE A 209 -15.02 0.14 -10.32
CA ILE A 209 -13.59 -0.06 -10.13
C ILE A 209 -13.20 -1.42 -10.71
N PRO A 210 -12.13 -1.53 -11.51
CA PRO A 210 -11.20 -0.46 -11.95
C PRO A 210 -11.62 0.24 -13.26
N ASP A 211 -12.66 -0.22 -13.96
CA ASP A 211 -12.89 0.11 -15.38
C ASP A 211 -13.24 1.58 -15.63
N LYS A 212 -13.94 2.25 -14.70
CA LYS A 212 -14.14 3.71 -14.75
C LYS A 212 -13.09 4.46 -13.95
N MET A 213 -12.72 3.93 -12.78
CA MET A 213 -11.70 4.52 -11.91
C MET A 213 -10.76 3.44 -11.40
N SER A 214 -9.49 3.48 -11.81
CA SER A 214 -8.43 2.65 -11.23
C SER A 214 -7.85 3.36 -10.02
N VAL A 215 -7.66 2.65 -8.90
CA VAL A 215 -7.21 3.24 -7.64
C VAL A 215 -5.95 2.54 -7.15
N ILE A 216 -4.92 3.31 -6.85
CA ILE A 216 -3.70 2.82 -6.21
C ILE A 216 -3.40 3.63 -4.94
N GLY A 217 -3.04 2.93 -3.88
CA GLY A 217 -2.59 3.53 -2.62
C GLY A 217 -1.08 3.49 -2.45
N ILE A 218 -0.63 3.90 -1.28
CA ILE A 218 0.76 3.81 -0.81
C ILE A 218 0.69 3.30 0.63
N ASP A 219 1.53 2.35 1.02
CA ASP A 219 1.84 1.72 2.31
C ASP A 219 1.81 0.19 2.25
N ASP A 220 1.01 -0.41 1.38
CA ASP A 220 0.67 -1.84 1.36
C ASP A 220 0.15 -2.33 2.73
N ASP A 221 -0.85 -1.59 3.25
CA ASP A 221 -1.48 -1.89 4.54
C ASP A 221 -2.43 -3.09 4.43
N GLU A 222 -2.19 -4.11 5.25
CA GLU A 222 -3.04 -5.31 5.29
C GLU A 222 -4.49 -4.99 5.68
N LEU A 223 -4.73 -4.02 6.56
CA LEU A 223 -6.08 -3.61 6.94
C LEU A 223 -6.88 -3.10 5.75
N ALA A 224 -6.24 -2.36 4.83
CA ALA A 224 -6.90 -1.92 3.61
C ALA A 224 -7.35 -3.10 2.74
N ARG A 225 -6.60 -4.22 2.74
CA ARG A 225 -6.95 -5.46 2.02
C ARG A 225 -8.20 -6.14 2.58
N TYR A 226 -8.32 -6.20 3.91
CA TYR A 226 -9.46 -6.89 4.57
C TYR A 226 -10.73 -6.06 4.59
N LEU A 227 -10.62 -4.75 4.67
CA LEU A 227 -11.74 -3.83 4.84
C LEU A 227 -12.33 -3.29 3.53
N SER A 228 -11.76 -3.63 2.38
CA SER A 228 -12.26 -3.22 1.06
C SER A 228 -12.86 -4.39 0.29
N ARG A 229 -13.99 -4.17 -0.40
CA ARG A 229 -14.60 -5.19 -1.27
C ARG A 229 -13.76 -5.47 -2.50
N VAL A 230 -13.14 -4.43 -3.06
CA VAL A 230 -12.15 -4.52 -4.13
C VAL A 230 -10.78 -4.50 -3.50
N SER A 231 -9.93 -5.49 -3.78
CA SER A 231 -8.58 -5.53 -3.23
C SER A 231 -7.73 -4.38 -3.79
N LEU A 232 -7.15 -3.58 -2.89
CA LEU A 232 -6.42 -2.36 -3.22
C LEU A 232 -5.01 -2.66 -3.72
N SER A 233 -4.65 -2.15 -4.90
CA SER A 233 -3.26 -2.08 -5.36
C SER A 233 -2.54 -0.97 -4.60
N SER A 234 -1.30 -1.21 -4.23
CA SER A 234 -0.55 -0.27 -3.40
C SER A 234 0.95 -0.31 -3.68
N VAL A 235 1.61 0.84 -3.53
CA VAL A 235 3.07 0.93 -3.54
C VAL A 235 3.59 0.59 -2.16
N ARG A 236 4.46 -0.43 -2.06
CA ARG A 236 5.13 -0.78 -0.81
C ARG A 236 6.33 0.13 -0.61
N GLN A 237 6.33 0.86 0.50
CA GLN A 237 7.45 1.68 0.90
C GLN A 237 8.60 0.81 1.42
N GLY A 238 9.85 1.20 1.20
CA GLY A 238 11.05 0.53 1.75
C GLY A 238 11.26 0.79 3.25
N CYS A 239 10.19 0.67 4.06
CA CYS A 239 10.24 1.01 5.48
C CYS A 239 11.11 0.06 6.31
N PHE A 240 11.18 -1.21 5.92
CA PHE A 240 12.03 -2.18 6.60
C PHE A 240 13.51 -1.83 6.40
N GLU A 241 13.93 -1.61 5.16
CA GLU A 241 15.29 -1.16 4.82
C GLU A 241 15.61 0.19 5.48
N LEU A 242 14.65 1.10 5.53
CA LEU A 242 14.81 2.40 6.22
C LEU A 242 15.17 2.19 7.69
N GLY A 243 14.51 1.27 8.40
CA GLY A 243 14.81 0.91 9.78
C GLY A 243 16.20 0.32 9.94
N GLU A 244 16.61 -0.60 9.07
CA GLU A 244 17.95 -1.18 9.07
C GLU A 244 19.03 -0.12 8.85
N GLN A 245 18.85 0.77 7.88
CA GLN A 245 19.80 1.85 7.57
C GLN A 245 19.90 2.85 8.71
N ALA A 246 18.78 3.19 9.36
CA ALA A 246 18.78 4.06 10.53
C ALA A 246 19.55 3.43 11.72
N ALA A 247 19.32 2.16 12.01
CA ALA A 247 20.05 1.43 13.05
C ALA A 247 21.55 1.34 12.72
N ARG A 248 21.90 0.99 11.49
CA ARG A 248 23.28 0.96 10.99
C ARG A 248 23.99 2.30 11.12
N LEU A 249 23.27 3.38 10.82
CA LEU A 249 23.78 4.75 10.91
C LEU A 249 24.04 5.13 12.37
N LEU A 250 23.08 4.90 13.28
CA LEU A 250 23.24 5.16 14.70
C LEU A 250 24.40 4.32 15.30
N HIS A 251 24.50 3.06 14.93
CA HIS A 251 25.57 2.18 15.39
C HIS A 251 26.97 2.72 15.00
N LYS A 252 27.13 3.22 13.76
CA LYS A 252 28.38 3.87 13.34
C LYS A 252 28.68 5.11 14.17
N MET A 253 27.66 5.93 14.47
CA MET A 253 27.81 7.13 15.29
C MET A 253 28.23 6.80 16.72
N LEU A 254 27.65 5.77 17.33
CA LEU A 254 28.03 5.29 18.68
C LEU A 254 29.47 4.77 18.72
N LYS A 255 30.00 4.29 17.59
CA LYS A 255 31.43 3.91 17.44
C LYS A 255 32.34 5.10 17.09
N GLY A 256 31.84 6.32 17.13
CA GLY A 256 32.60 7.56 16.88
C GLY A 256 32.84 7.89 15.40
N HIS A 257 32.11 7.25 14.46
CA HIS A 257 32.19 7.61 13.05
C HIS A 257 31.29 8.81 12.73
N ASN A 258 31.76 9.68 11.85
CA ASN A 258 30.98 10.80 11.38
C ASN A 258 29.84 10.31 10.46
N PRO A 259 28.62 10.80 10.65
CA PRO A 259 27.50 10.48 9.78
C PRO A 259 27.65 11.14 8.40
N PRO A 260 26.97 10.61 7.36
CA PRO A 260 26.92 11.26 6.05
C PRO A 260 26.25 12.64 6.15
N LYS A 261 26.72 13.60 5.37
CA LYS A 261 26.12 14.95 5.30
C LYS A 261 24.82 14.99 4.50
N LYS A 262 24.62 14.00 3.62
CA LYS A 262 23.40 13.90 2.79
C LYS A 262 22.46 12.86 3.38
N PRO A 263 21.14 13.06 3.27
CA PRO A 263 20.17 12.06 3.67
C PRO A 263 20.34 10.78 2.85
N ILE A 264 20.05 9.66 3.46
CA ILE A 264 19.96 8.36 2.79
C ILE A 264 18.52 8.23 2.28
N LEU A 265 18.33 8.09 0.97
CA LEU A 265 17.00 7.90 0.37
C LEU A 265 16.75 6.41 0.12
N ILE A 266 15.60 5.94 0.56
CA ILE A 266 15.14 4.56 0.38
C ILE A 266 14.05 4.53 -0.69
N ALA A 267 14.29 3.76 -1.73
CA ALA A 267 13.36 3.58 -2.83
C ALA A 267 12.14 2.73 -2.42
N PRO A 268 11.01 2.78 -3.15
CA PRO A 268 9.93 1.82 -2.97
C PRO A 268 10.38 0.40 -3.28
N GLU A 269 9.86 -0.59 -2.54
CA GLU A 269 10.19 -2.02 -2.76
C GLU A 269 9.53 -2.54 -4.05
N CYS A 270 8.23 -2.36 -4.17
CA CYS A 270 7.45 -2.83 -5.31
C CYS A 270 6.06 -2.19 -5.37
N VAL A 271 5.36 -2.42 -6.48
CA VAL A 271 3.91 -2.20 -6.58
C VAL A 271 3.19 -3.54 -6.37
N ALA A 272 2.45 -3.64 -5.29
CA ALA A 272 1.57 -4.77 -5.03
C ALA A 272 0.28 -4.63 -5.87
N GLU A 273 0.29 -5.18 -7.08
CA GLU A 273 -0.84 -5.13 -8.00
C GLU A 273 -2.00 -5.99 -7.50
N ARG A 274 -3.22 -5.40 -7.53
CA ARG A 274 -4.49 -6.05 -7.13
C ARG A 274 -5.64 -5.57 -8.01
N GLN A 275 -6.89 -5.96 -7.65
CA GLN A 275 -8.09 -5.70 -8.44
C GLN A 275 -8.36 -4.21 -8.73
N SER A 276 -8.00 -3.30 -7.83
CA SER A 276 -8.33 -1.88 -7.98
C SER A 276 -7.61 -1.19 -9.14
N THR A 277 -6.59 -1.83 -9.74
CA THR A 277 -5.90 -1.38 -10.95
C THR A 277 -5.84 -2.45 -12.04
N ASP A 278 -6.60 -3.54 -11.93
CA ASP A 278 -6.71 -4.54 -13.01
C ASP A 278 -7.59 -4.00 -14.16
N PHE A 279 -7.22 -2.82 -14.64
CA PHE A 279 -7.86 -2.13 -15.73
C PHE A 279 -7.56 -2.86 -17.04
N LYS A 280 -8.64 -3.26 -17.71
CA LYS A 280 -8.59 -3.74 -19.09
C LYS A 280 -9.63 -2.91 -19.83
N ALA A 281 -9.20 -2.08 -20.76
CA ALA A 281 -10.09 -1.20 -21.49
C ALA A 281 -11.31 -1.99 -22.01
N ILE A 282 -12.46 -1.79 -21.41
CA ILE A 282 -13.74 -2.40 -21.77
C ILE A 282 -14.58 -1.29 -22.41
N SER A 283 -14.90 -1.45 -23.69
CA SER A 283 -15.63 -0.44 -24.46
C SER A 283 -17.12 -0.57 -24.24
N ASP A 284 -17.64 -1.78 -24.09
CA ASP A 284 -19.08 -2.03 -23.95
C ASP A 284 -19.58 -1.77 -22.49
N PRO A 285 -20.51 -0.81 -22.28
CA PRO A 285 -21.00 -0.47 -20.94
C PRO A 285 -21.70 -1.62 -20.21
N HIS A 286 -22.36 -2.55 -20.93
CA HIS A 286 -23.02 -3.70 -20.31
C HIS A 286 -22.01 -4.74 -19.87
N VAL A 287 -20.95 -4.96 -20.67
CA VAL A 287 -19.84 -5.84 -20.29
C VAL A 287 -19.10 -5.27 -19.08
N MET A 288 -18.89 -3.94 -19.05
CA MET A 288 -18.27 -3.27 -17.91
C MET A 288 -19.09 -3.46 -16.62
N GLN A 289 -20.43 -3.30 -16.68
CA GLN A 289 -21.33 -3.55 -15.55
C GLN A 289 -21.30 -5.01 -15.11
N ALA A 290 -21.30 -5.94 -16.06
CA ALA A 290 -21.22 -7.37 -15.78
C ALA A 290 -19.90 -7.72 -15.06
N MET A 291 -18.77 -7.22 -15.55
CA MET A 291 -17.45 -7.41 -14.93
C MET A 291 -17.40 -6.86 -13.51
N HIS A 292 -17.93 -5.66 -13.29
CA HIS A 292 -18.02 -5.07 -11.97
C HIS A 292 -18.79 -5.97 -10.98
N TYR A 293 -19.98 -6.43 -11.40
CA TYR A 293 -20.81 -7.31 -10.56
C TYR A 293 -20.12 -8.66 -10.27
N ILE A 294 -19.48 -9.25 -11.30
CA ILE A 294 -18.75 -10.51 -11.17
C ILE A 294 -17.60 -10.37 -10.16
N ARG A 295 -16.74 -9.35 -10.31
CA ARG A 295 -15.61 -9.11 -9.40
C ARG A 295 -16.03 -8.97 -7.93
N GLN A 296 -17.15 -8.31 -7.68
CA GLN A 296 -17.66 -8.15 -6.31
C GLN A 296 -18.31 -9.39 -5.72
N ASN A 297 -18.88 -10.26 -6.56
CA ASN A 297 -19.79 -11.30 -6.08
C ASN A 297 -19.39 -12.74 -6.47
N ALA A 298 -18.39 -12.96 -7.33
CA ALA A 298 -18.01 -14.28 -7.79
C ALA A 298 -17.81 -15.29 -6.65
N CYS A 299 -17.10 -14.86 -5.60
CA CYS A 299 -16.84 -15.70 -4.42
C CYS A 299 -18.07 -15.96 -3.53
N ARG A 300 -19.20 -15.29 -3.78
CA ARG A 300 -20.48 -15.55 -3.09
C ARG A 300 -21.34 -16.62 -3.76
N GLY A 301 -20.78 -17.30 -4.78
CA GLY A 301 -21.47 -18.39 -5.46
C GLY A 301 -22.52 -17.92 -6.46
N ILE A 302 -22.37 -16.74 -7.05
CA ILE A 302 -23.29 -16.23 -8.06
C ILE A 302 -23.36 -17.11 -9.30
N LYS A 303 -24.49 -17.06 -9.98
CA LYS A 303 -24.75 -17.67 -11.28
C LYS A 303 -24.91 -16.59 -12.35
N VAL A 304 -24.86 -16.99 -13.61
CA VAL A 304 -25.01 -16.10 -14.76
C VAL A 304 -26.33 -15.30 -14.71
N GLU A 305 -27.41 -15.92 -14.24
CA GLU A 305 -28.73 -15.29 -14.12
C GLU A 305 -28.67 -13.99 -13.26
N GLN A 306 -27.95 -14.03 -12.16
CA GLN A 306 -27.79 -12.85 -11.28
C GLN A 306 -26.98 -11.73 -11.93
N VAL A 307 -26.04 -12.07 -12.82
CA VAL A 307 -25.32 -11.07 -13.63
C VAL A 307 -26.27 -10.44 -14.64
N LEU A 308 -27.11 -11.24 -15.28
CA LEU A 308 -28.11 -10.75 -16.25
C LEU A 308 -29.12 -9.82 -15.58
N ASP A 309 -29.64 -10.21 -14.42
CA ASP A 309 -30.59 -9.41 -13.63
C ASP A 309 -29.97 -8.05 -13.23
N TYR A 310 -28.69 -8.04 -12.84
CA TYR A 310 -27.99 -6.82 -12.48
C TYR A 310 -27.78 -5.87 -13.68
N VAL A 311 -27.42 -6.42 -14.85
CA VAL A 311 -27.16 -5.61 -16.05
C VAL A 311 -28.46 -5.20 -16.75
N GLY A 312 -29.54 -5.98 -16.61
CA GLY A 312 -30.86 -5.68 -17.14
C GLY A 312 -31.01 -5.92 -18.65
N VAL A 313 -30.24 -6.88 -19.22
CA VAL A 313 -30.30 -7.26 -20.62
C VAL A 313 -30.50 -8.75 -20.80
N SER A 314 -31.01 -9.17 -21.99
CA SER A 314 -31.24 -10.59 -22.25
C SER A 314 -29.93 -11.40 -22.28
N ARG A 315 -30.02 -12.69 -21.93
CA ARG A 315 -28.86 -13.61 -21.89
C ARG A 315 -28.11 -13.64 -23.23
N SER A 316 -28.80 -13.77 -24.33
CA SER A 316 -28.16 -13.82 -25.66
C SER A 316 -27.42 -12.51 -25.97
N ASN A 317 -28.01 -11.38 -25.63
CA ASN A 317 -27.40 -10.07 -25.87
C ASN A 317 -26.11 -9.90 -25.06
N LEU A 318 -26.14 -10.18 -23.75
CA LEU A 318 -24.95 -10.00 -22.90
C LEU A 318 -23.87 -11.02 -23.21
N GLU A 319 -24.21 -12.29 -23.45
CA GLU A 319 -23.22 -13.35 -23.79
C GLU A 319 -22.48 -13.04 -25.10
N ASN A 320 -23.16 -12.51 -26.12
CA ASN A 320 -22.53 -12.14 -27.39
C ASN A 320 -21.54 -10.99 -27.17
N ARG A 321 -21.99 -9.88 -26.56
CA ARG A 321 -21.15 -8.71 -26.23
C ARG A 321 -19.95 -9.12 -25.37
N PHE A 322 -20.18 -9.97 -24.37
CA PHE A 322 -19.14 -10.43 -23.45
C PHE A 322 -18.07 -11.26 -24.19
N ARG A 323 -18.48 -12.13 -25.13
CA ARG A 323 -17.54 -12.88 -25.95
C ARG A 323 -16.78 -12.02 -26.94
N GLU A 324 -17.43 -11.04 -27.56
CA GLU A 324 -16.76 -10.08 -28.45
C GLU A 324 -15.69 -9.27 -27.71
N GLU A 325 -16.00 -8.79 -26.50
CA GLU A 325 -15.11 -7.95 -25.72
C GLU A 325 -14.04 -8.74 -24.95
N ARG A 326 -14.39 -9.93 -24.41
CA ARG A 326 -13.53 -10.71 -23.48
C ARG A 326 -12.99 -12.01 -24.06
N GLY A 327 -13.51 -12.47 -25.18
CA GLY A 327 -13.10 -13.72 -25.84
C GLY A 327 -13.65 -15.00 -25.18
N HIS A 328 -14.45 -14.90 -24.12
CA HIS A 328 -14.99 -16.04 -23.38
C HIS A 328 -16.36 -15.73 -22.75
N SER A 329 -17.00 -16.73 -22.15
CA SER A 329 -18.35 -16.59 -21.59
C SER A 329 -18.36 -15.93 -20.20
N ILE A 330 -19.51 -15.40 -19.77
CA ILE A 330 -19.77 -14.87 -18.43
C ILE A 330 -19.49 -15.93 -17.37
N HIS A 331 -19.89 -17.17 -17.62
CA HIS A 331 -19.64 -18.31 -16.72
C HIS A 331 -18.14 -18.53 -16.51
N THR A 332 -17.37 -18.48 -17.60
CA THR A 332 -15.89 -18.62 -17.54
C THR A 332 -15.28 -17.51 -16.71
N GLU A 333 -15.75 -16.26 -16.87
CA GLU A 333 -15.24 -15.13 -16.09
C GLU A 333 -15.50 -15.29 -14.59
N ILE A 334 -16.71 -15.74 -14.20
CA ILE A 334 -17.01 -16.02 -12.77
C ILE A 334 -16.02 -17.04 -12.20
N HIS A 335 -15.67 -18.07 -12.98
CA HIS A 335 -14.68 -19.07 -12.55
C HIS A 335 -13.26 -18.49 -12.48
N ASN A 336 -12.87 -17.67 -13.44
CA ASN A 336 -11.56 -17.02 -13.46
C ASN A 336 -11.36 -16.13 -12.23
N GLU A 337 -12.36 -15.32 -11.87
CA GLU A 337 -12.30 -14.49 -10.68
C GLU A 337 -12.14 -15.30 -9.38
N LYS A 338 -12.86 -16.44 -9.26
CA LYS A 338 -12.67 -17.35 -8.12
C LYS A 338 -11.26 -17.93 -8.08
N LEU A 339 -10.75 -18.33 -9.22
CA LEU A 339 -9.42 -18.93 -9.36
C LEU A 339 -8.32 -17.90 -8.99
N GLN A 340 -8.41 -16.70 -9.55
CA GLN A 340 -7.47 -15.62 -9.21
C GLN A 340 -7.47 -15.30 -7.72
N ARG A 341 -8.67 -15.27 -7.09
CA ARG A 341 -8.78 -15.05 -5.65
C ARG A 341 -8.11 -16.17 -4.86
N ALA A 342 -8.32 -17.43 -5.26
CA ALA A 342 -7.73 -18.59 -4.61
C ALA A 342 -6.20 -18.58 -4.72
N CYS A 343 -5.65 -18.29 -5.90
CA CYS A 343 -4.20 -18.13 -6.11
C CYS A 343 -3.62 -17.07 -5.17
N LYS A 344 -4.20 -15.87 -5.17
CA LYS A 344 -3.75 -14.77 -4.28
C LYS A 344 -3.81 -15.13 -2.78
N MET A 345 -4.80 -15.92 -2.37
CA MET A 345 -4.86 -16.38 -0.98
C MET A 345 -3.82 -17.46 -0.67
N LEU A 346 -3.52 -18.34 -1.62
CA LEU A 346 -2.46 -19.35 -1.47
C LEU A 346 -1.08 -18.71 -1.38
N GLU A 347 -0.82 -17.69 -2.17
CA GLU A 347 0.43 -16.93 -2.22
C GLU A 347 0.65 -16.11 -0.94
N ASN A 348 -0.39 -15.42 -0.47
CA ASN A 348 -0.28 -14.36 0.53
C ASN A 348 -0.83 -14.73 1.92
N SER A 349 -1.20 -15.99 2.16
CA SER A 349 -1.70 -16.42 3.47
C SER A 349 -1.35 -17.86 3.80
N ASN A 350 -1.35 -18.19 5.11
CA ASN A 350 -1.19 -19.55 5.61
C ASN A 350 -2.53 -20.24 5.88
N GLU A 351 -3.65 -19.68 5.40
CA GLU A 351 -4.98 -20.25 5.57
C GLU A 351 -5.05 -21.67 5.02
N ALA A 352 -5.82 -22.54 5.71
CA ALA A 352 -6.04 -23.90 5.25
C ALA A 352 -6.72 -23.91 3.88
N THR A 353 -6.30 -24.79 2.98
CA THR A 353 -6.88 -24.89 1.62
C THR A 353 -8.39 -25.13 1.64
N SER A 354 -8.91 -25.80 2.66
CA SER A 354 -10.36 -25.98 2.88
C SER A 354 -11.09 -24.66 3.19
N GLN A 355 -10.45 -23.75 3.93
CA GLN A 355 -11.00 -22.41 4.20
C GLN A 355 -10.93 -21.54 2.95
N ILE A 356 -9.83 -21.60 2.21
CA ILE A 356 -9.69 -20.87 0.94
C ILE A 356 -10.79 -21.30 -0.04
N ALA A 357 -11.07 -22.62 -0.15
CA ALA A 357 -12.16 -23.11 -1.00
C ALA A 357 -13.51 -22.48 -0.63
N LYS A 358 -13.83 -22.39 0.66
CA LYS A 358 -15.08 -21.76 1.15
C LYS A 358 -15.10 -20.25 0.87
N ILE A 359 -14.03 -19.54 1.18
CA ILE A 359 -13.92 -18.08 1.00
C ILE A 359 -14.04 -17.71 -0.49
N CYS A 360 -13.46 -18.53 -1.38
CA CYS A 360 -13.53 -18.32 -2.82
C CYS A 360 -14.83 -18.85 -3.47
N GLY A 361 -15.76 -19.35 -2.67
CA GLY A 361 -17.08 -19.79 -3.15
C GLY A 361 -17.04 -21.05 -4.02
N TYR A 362 -16.08 -21.94 -3.78
CA TYR A 362 -16.09 -23.26 -4.40
C TYR A 362 -17.11 -24.20 -3.74
N PRO A 363 -17.82 -25.05 -4.50
CA PRO A 363 -18.80 -25.97 -3.95
C PRO A 363 -18.20 -26.97 -2.94
N SER A 364 -16.95 -27.37 -3.17
CA SER A 364 -16.19 -28.27 -2.31
C SER A 364 -14.68 -28.07 -2.48
N LEU A 365 -13.92 -28.58 -1.52
CA LEU A 365 -12.46 -28.62 -1.59
C LEU A 365 -12.00 -29.46 -2.81
N GLN A 366 -12.66 -30.59 -3.05
CA GLN A 366 -12.35 -31.47 -4.19
C GLN A 366 -12.54 -30.75 -5.53
N TYR A 367 -13.57 -29.91 -5.63
CA TYR A 367 -13.80 -29.11 -6.83
C TYR A 367 -12.68 -28.10 -7.05
N MET A 368 -12.22 -27.42 -6.01
CA MET A 368 -11.07 -26.51 -6.08
C MET A 368 -9.81 -27.26 -6.55
N TYR A 369 -9.55 -28.46 -6.03
CA TYR A 369 -8.44 -29.30 -6.46
C TYR A 369 -8.51 -29.65 -7.95
N ALA A 370 -9.69 -30.03 -8.44
CA ALA A 370 -9.89 -30.34 -9.86
C ALA A 370 -9.64 -29.10 -10.75
N VAL A 371 -10.07 -27.91 -10.30
CA VAL A 371 -9.82 -26.65 -11.01
C VAL A 371 -8.31 -26.34 -11.08
N PHE A 372 -7.60 -26.44 -9.96
CA PHE A 372 -6.15 -26.20 -9.93
C PHE A 372 -5.39 -27.21 -10.79
N LYS A 373 -5.74 -28.48 -10.72
CA LYS A 373 -5.11 -29.52 -11.54
C LYS A 373 -5.34 -29.26 -13.04
N LYS A 374 -6.53 -28.77 -13.41
CA LYS A 374 -6.87 -28.44 -14.80
C LYS A 374 -6.09 -27.20 -15.32
N HIS A 375 -5.93 -26.17 -14.50
CA HIS A 375 -5.34 -24.89 -14.94
C HIS A 375 -3.82 -24.84 -14.78
N PHE A 376 -3.28 -25.43 -13.71
CA PHE A 376 -1.86 -25.34 -13.36
C PHE A 376 -1.12 -26.69 -13.38
N ASN A 377 -1.85 -27.79 -13.61
CA ASN A 377 -1.34 -29.16 -13.44
C ASN A 377 -0.78 -29.45 -12.05
N GLN A 378 -1.16 -28.66 -11.04
CA GLN A 378 -0.75 -28.73 -9.65
C GLN A 378 -1.96 -28.77 -8.72
N THR A 379 -1.79 -29.31 -7.51
CA THR A 379 -2.76 -29.13 -6.43
C THR A 379 -2.62 -27.72 -5.80
N PRO A 380 -3.63 -27.21 -5.09
CA PRO A 380 -3.51 -25.95 -4.39
C PRO A 380 -2.35 -25.88 -3.38
N LYS A 381 -1.98 -27.03 -2.78
CA LYS A 381 -0.85 -27.13 -1.87
C LYS A 381 0.48 -27.04 -2.64
N GLU A 382 0.65 -27.81 -3.70
CA GLU A 382 1.82 -27.75 -4.57
C GLU A 382 2.01 -26.35 -5.17
N TYR A 383 0.92 -25.68 -5.55
CA TYR A 383 0.95 -24.29 -6.03
C TYR A 383 1.49 -23.34 -4.95
N ARG A 384 0.98 -23.44 -3.71
CA ARG A 384 1.47 -22.64 -2.59
C ARG A 384 2.95 -22.86 -2.32
N ASP A 385 3.37 -24.12 -2.27
CA ASP A 385 4.75 -24.49 -1.96
C ASP A 385 5.70 -23.98 -3.05
N ALA A 386 5.31 -24.07 -4.33
CA ALA A 386 6.07 -23.53 -5.46
C ALA A 386 6.24 -22.00 -5.39
N MET A 387 5.19 -21.26 -5.02
CA MET A 387 5.28 -19.80 -4.90
C MET A 387 6.17 -19.35 -3.74
N LYS A 388 6.12 -20.05 -2.59
CA LYS A 388 7.01 -19.75 -1.45
C LYS A 388 8.48 -20.03 -1.75
N ASN A 389 8.78 -21.11 -2.49
CA ASN A 389 10.16 -21.43 -2.88
C ASN A 389 10.73 -20.39 -3.85
N ASN A 390 9.90 -19.83 -4.77
CA ASN A 390 10.33 -18.76 -5.66
C ASN A 390 10.66 -17.48 -4.87
N ASP A 391 9.86 -17.13 -3.87
CA ASP A 391 10.14 -15.95 -3.00
C ASP A 391 11.43 -16.14 -2.18
N GLU A 392 11.74 -17.36 -1.77
CA GLU A 392 13.00 -17.70 -1.05
C GLU A 392 14.21 -17.68 -2.00
N GLU A 393 14.09 -18.16 -3.23
CA GLU A 393 15.16 -18.11 -4.25
C GLU A 393 15.45 -16.67 -4.69
N ASP A 394 14.42 -15.85 -4.93
CA ASP A 394 14.59 -14.42 -5.26
C ASP A 394 15.24 -13.65 -4.09
N SER A 395 14.92 -13.99 -2.84
CA SER A 395 15.55 -13.39 -1.67
C SER A 395 17.02 -13.82 -1.49
N LEU A 396 17.39 -15.05 -1.89
CA LEU A 396 18.75 -15.55 -1.87
C LEU A 396 19.64 -14.97 -2.98
N VAL A 397 19.08 -14.73 -4.16
CA VAL A 397 19.80 -14.09 -5.28
C VAL A 397 20.16 -12.63 -4.98
N LEU A 398 19.29 -11.94 -4.22
CA LEU A 398 19.55 -10.58 -3.76
C LEU A 398 20.57 -10.48 -2.61
N GLN A 399 20.88 -11.61 -1.93
CA GLN A 399 21.90 -11.66 -0.87
C GLN A 399 23.31 -12.00 -1.39
N VAL A 400 23.46 -12.42 -2.65
CA VAL A 400 24.74 -12.86 -3.24
C VAL A 400 25.27 -11.89 -4.31
N SER A 401 24.49 -10.87 -4.67
CA SER A 401 24.90 -9.77 -5.57
C SER A 401 25.13 -8.48 -4.80
#